data_9446c3746cf682a4186e6bfa05664bbe
#
_entry.id   9446c3746cf682a4186e6bfa05664bbe
#
_cell.length_a   1.000
_cell.length_b   1.000
_cell.length_c   1.000
_cell.angle_alpha   90.00
_cell.angle_beta   90.00
_cell.angle_gamma   90.00
#
_symmetry.space_group_name_H-M   'P 1'
#
loop_
_entity.id
_entity.type
_entity.pdbx_description
1 polymer ?
#
loop_
_entity_poly.entity_id
_entity_poly.type
_entity_poly.pdbx_seq_one_letter_code
_entity_poly.pdbx_strand_id
1 'polypeptide(L)'
;MLQIGSYVDGKYKVLNKIGQGGMSVVYLALNEKANKTWAIKEVRKDGVQDFTTVKQGLIAETNILKSLNHKYLPSIIDVIDDGDSFLIVMDYIQGKSLDKILKTSMEKDGLPIALDDVISWGKQLCEVFYYLHTRPNPIIYRDMKPGNVMLKPDGEISLIDFGTARTFKQGNQEDTTCLGTPGYASPEQYGGNGQSTPRSDIYCLGATLHHLITGRNPSATPFSFPKITQCRPSLLDENPREDLNKLLGLEMIIDKCTQYEPEDRYESCLEMLYDLEHIEELSVPYRKKLKRKLVGFTVSAVAAVLCGAVSLGCFFAEQKTEKSGYSYYIDQAKKSDGTTKTDYAKKAIDIDPSNEQGYLLYLEALRDDDGKFSGQDSQDFKAELQKMSGRKTYEEILEQNNDGYVNLAYQLGTAYYFAGGGGKPSGDKALASTWLSIVAQSVLDDTE
;
A
#
# COMPACT_ATOMS: atom_id res chain seq x y z
N MET A 1 -42.11 -1.18 39.25
CA MET A 1 -41.85 -0.30 38.09
C MET A 1 -41.74 1.12 38.60
N LEU A 2 -40.72 1.82 38.14
CA LEU A 2 -40.51 3.24 38.48
C LEU A 2 -41.72 4.05 37.96
N GLN A 3 -42.19 4.99 38.78
CA GLN A 3 -43.32 5.89 38.39
C GLN A 3 -42.74 7.10 37.65
N ILE A 4 -43.41 7.52 36.56
CA ILE A 4 -43.07 8.75 35.85
C ILE A 4 -43.25 9.94 36.83
N GLY A 5 -42.25 10.80 36.89
CA GLY A 5 -42.18 11.93 37.82
C GLY A 5 -41.53 11.62 39.17
N SER A 6 -41.34 10.34 39.55
CA SER A 6 -40.63 9.98 40.77
C SER A 6 -39.11 10.22 40.65
N TYR A 7 -38.44 10.27 41.79
CA TYR A 7 -36.99 10.40 41.89
C TYR A 7 -36.35 9.09 42.31
N VAL A 8 -35.32 8.71 41.59
CA VAL A 8 -34.43 7.60 41.95
C VAL A 8 -33.20 8.18 42.63
N ASP A 9 -32.87 7.66 43.83
CA ASP A 9 -31.78 8.10 44.68
C ASP A 9 -31.74 9.64 44.93
N GLY A 10 -32.91 10.28 44.92
CA GLY A 10 -33.02 11.73 45.08
C GLY A 10 -32.33 12.58 43.99
N LYS A 11 -31.82 11.95 42.96
CA LYS A 11 -30.99 12.60 41.89
C LYS A 11 -31.63 12.53 40.50
N TYR A 12 -32.29 11.42 40.18
CA TYR A 12 -32.72 11.12 38.82
C TYR A 12 -34.24 11.15 38.75
N LYS A 13 -34.82 12.17 38.13
CA LYS A 13 -36.27 12.28 37.90
C LYS A 13 -36.66 11.44 36.69
N VAL A 14 -37.51 10.46 36.87
CA VAL A 14 -38.04 9.60 35.80
C VAL A 14 -38.94 10.40 34.88
N LEU A 15 -38.57 10.50 33.61
CA LEU A 15 -39.34 11.27 32.61
C LEU A 15 -40.29 10.40 31.80
N ASN A 16 -39.80 9.26 31.30
CA ASN A 16 -40.60 8.41 30.41
C ASN A 16 -40.02 6.98 30.42
N LYS A 17 -40.83 6.01 30.00
CA LYS A 17 -40.42 4.66 29.67
C LYS A 17 -39.98 4.62 28.18
N ILE A 18 -38.78 4.19 27.91
CA ILE A 18 -38.20 4.18 26.57
C ILE A 18 -37.96 2.77 26.01
N GLY A 19 -37.96 1.74 26.87
CA GLY A 19 -37.83 0.35 26.45
C GLY A 19 -38.38 -0.63 27.47
N GLN A 20 -38.75 -1.83 27.00
CA GLN A 20 -39.14 -2.95 27.87
C GLN A 20 -38.65 -4.24 27.22
N GLY A 21 -37.86 -4.99 27.99
CA GLY A 21 -37.46 -6.38 27.68
C GLY A 21 -38.24 -7.38 28.50
N GLY A 22 -37.91 -8.65 28.37
CA GLY A 22 -38.57 -9.73 29.13
C GLY A 22 -38.41 -9.61 30.67
N MET A 23 -37.25 -9.11 31.11
CA MET A 23 -36.89 -9.06 32.52
C MET A 23 -36.52 -7.66 33.02
N SER A 24 -36.47 -6.67 32.15
CA SER A 24 -36.05 -5.31 32.52
C SER A 24 -36.88 -4.24 31.79
N VAL A 25 -36.95 -3.08 32.40
CA VAL A 25 -37.57 -1.88 31.87
C VAL A 25 -36.53 -0.76 31.80
N VAL A 26 -36.49 0.00 30.72
CA VAL A 26 -35.56 1.11 30.58
C VAL A 26 -36.35 2.42 30.54
N TYR A 27 -35.91 3.35 31.37
CA TYR A 27 -36.49 4.67 31.54
C TYR A 27 -35.51 5.76 31.08
N LEU A 28 -36.08 6.84 30.56
CA LEU A 28 -35.38 8.11 30.40
C LEU A 28 -35.52 8.87 31.75
N ALA A 29 -34.41 9.34 32.29
CA ALA A 29 -34.40 10.12 33.53
C ALA A 29 -33.54 11.39 33.34
N LEU A 30 -33.89 12.44 34.08
CA LEU A 30 -33.18 13.72 34.12
C LEU A 30 -32.50 13.89 35.49
N ASN A 31 -31.22 14.13 35.48
CA ASN A 31 -30.56 14.70 36.64
C ASN A 31 -30.67 16.23 36.55
N GLU A 32 -31.56 16.83 37.32
CA GLU A 32 -31.86 18.27 37.26
C GLU A 32 -30.64 19.12 37.68
N LYS A 33 -29.80 18.63 38.61
CA LYS A 33 -28.60 19.35 39.03
C LYS A 33 -27.51 19.39 37.93
N ALA A 34 -27.36 18.29 37.19
CA ALA A 34 -26.42 18.18 36.11
C ALA A 34 -26.99 18.67 34.77
N ASN A 35 -28.28 18.93 34.70
CA ASN A 35 -29.05 19.23 33.49
C ASN A 35 -28.74 18.22 32.37
N LYS A 36 -28.68 16.94 32.70
CA LYS A 36 -28.32 15.85 31.77
C LYS A 36 -29.29 14.69 31.91
N THR A 37 -29.68 14.13 30.76
CA THR A 37 -30.51 12.93 30.67
C THR A 37 -29.70 11.65 30.67
N TRP A 38 -30.26 10.63 31.31
CA TRP A 38 -29.68 9.31 31.50
C TRP A 38 -30.69 8.23 31.18
N ALA A 39 -30.20 7.03 30.84
CA ALA A 39 -31.02 5.82 30.79
C ALA A 39 -30.92 5.07 32.13
N ILE A 40 -32.07 4.65 32.69
CA ILE A 40 -32.12 3.80 33.87
C ILE A 40 -32.71 2.45 33.50
N LYS A 41 -31.91 1.38 33.56
CA LYS A 41 -32.36 -0.01 33.38
C LYS A 41 -32.77 -0.56 34.71
N GLU A 42 -34.05 -0.90 34.88
CA GLU A 42 -34.65 -1.46 36.10
C GLU A 42 -34.89 -2.95 35.95
N VAL A 43 -34.44 -3.75 36.90
CA VAL A 43 -34.91 -5.13 37.12
C VAL A 43 -35.47 -5.28 38.52
N ARG A 44 -36.65 -5.88 38.60
CA ARG A 44 -37.40 -6.00 39.86
C ARG A 44 -37.59 -7.45 40.24
N LYS A 45 -37.76 -7.66 41.59
CA LYS A 45 -38.08 -8.95 42.14
C LYS A 45 -39.45 -9.47 41.73
N ASP A 46 -40.43 -8.57 41.58
CA ASP A 46 -41.80 -8.91 41.20
C ASP A 46 -41.86 -9.33 39.74
N GLY A 47 -42.33 -10.56 39.45
CA GLY A 47 -42.52 -11.07 38.07
C GLY A 47 -41.35 -11.88 37.52
N VAL A 48 -40.32 -12.14 38.32
CA VAL A 48 -39.17 -12.97 37.95
C VAL A 48 -39.11 -14.19 38.88
N GLN A 49 -39.18 -15.39 38.33
CA GLN A 49 -39.15 -16.65 39.13
C GLN A 49 -37.84 -16.80 39.91
N ASP A 50 -36.72 -16.30 39.40
CA ASP A 50 -35.42 -16.30 40.07
C ASP A 50 -34.73 -14.94 39.99
N PHE A 51 -35.16 -14.00 40.80
CA PHE A 51 -34.58 -12.66 40.89
C PHE A 51 -33.08 -12.66 41.22
N THR A 52 -32.63 -13.63 42.04
CA THR A 52 -31.23 -13.73 42.45
C THR A 52 -30.34 -14.01 41.23
N THR A 53 -30.71 -14.95 40.41
CA THR A 53 -29.95 -15.29 39.18
C THR A 53 -29.95 -14.12 38.20
N VAL A 54 -31.10 -13.47 37.97
CA VAL A 54 -31.18 -12.31 37.06
C VAL A 54 -30.38 -11.13 37.60
N LYS A 55 -30.42 -10.85 38.88
CA LYS A 55 -29.61 -9.80 39.55
C LYS A 55 -28.11 -10.09 39.41
N GLN A 56 -27.69 -11.35 39.63
CA GLN A 56 -26.29 -11.74 39.42
C GLN A 56 -25.83 -11.52 37.96
N GLY A 57 -26.69 -11.84 36.98
CA GLY A 57 -26.43 -11.55 35.57
C GLY A 57 -26.22 -10.07 35.30
N LEU A 58 -27.05 -9.19 35.88
CA LEU A 58 -26.92 -7.74 35.76
C LEU A 58 -25.68 -7.18 36.47
N ILE A 59 -25.32 -7.73 37.62
CA ILE A 59 -24.07 -7.38 38.31
C ILE A 59 -22.87 -7.73 37.39
N ALA A 60 -22.89 -8.88 36.75
CA ALA A 60 -21.85 -9.29 35.82
C ALA A 60 -21.79 -8.36 34.57
N GLU A 61 -22.94 -8.05 33.98
CA GLU A 61 -23.07 -7.06 32.89
C GLU A 61 -22.49 -5.70 33.28
N THR A 62 -22.89 -5.23 34.44
CA THR A 62 -22.44 -3.94 35.01
C THR A 62 -20.94 -3.91 35.24
N ASN A 63 -20.36 -4.99 35.77
CA ASN A 63 -18.91 -5.07 36.03
C ASN A 63 -18.11 -5.10 34.69
N ILE A 64 -18.63 -5.74 33.65
CA ILE A 64 -18.03 -5.69 32.31
C ILE A 64 -18.06 -4.25 31.79
N LEU A 65 -19.23 -3.62 31.76
CA LEU A 65 -19.39 -2.26 31.22
C LEU A 65 -18.58 -1.21 32.01
N LYS A 66 -18.49 -1.31 33.32
CA LYS A 66 -17.66 -0.41 34.15
C LYS A 66 -16.18 -0.45 33.78
N SER A 67 -15.69 -1.56 33.25
CA SER A 67 -14.30 -1.74 32.80
C SER A 67 -14.01 -1.21 31.42
N LEU A 68 -15.05 -0.79 30.68
CA LEU A 68 -14.96 -0.39 29.28
C LEU A 68 -15.04 1.13 29.12
N ASN A 69 -14.23 1.64 28.20
CA ASN A 69 -14.28 3.03 27.76
C ASN A 69 -14.01 3.08 26.24
N HIS A 70 -15.07 3.27 25.46
CA HIS A 70 -14.99 3.32 24.02
C HIS A 70 -16.12 4.20 23.44
N LYS A 71 -15.86 4.96 22.36
CA LYS A 71 -16.80 5.93 21.77
C LYS A 71 -18.14 5.31 21.33
N TYR A 72 -18.14 4.01 21.05
CA TYR A 72 -19.34 3.27 20.60
C TYR A 72 -19.99 2.43 21.71
N LEU A 73 -19.64 2.67 22.96
CA LEU A 73 -20.21 2.00 24.13
C LEU A 73 -20.81 3.01 25.11
N PRO A 74 -21.95 2.70 25.77
CA PRO A 74 -22.46 3.53 26.84
C PRO A 74 -21.61 3.40 28.09
N SER A 75 -21.42 4.50 28.82
CA SER A 75 -20.75 4.50 30.12
C SER A 75 -21.77 4.26 31.20
N ILE A 76 -21.41 3.45 32.23
CA ILE A 76 -22.18 3.33 33.45
C ILE A 76 -21.83 4.49 34.39
N ILE A 77 -22.85 5.15 34.91
CA ILE A 77 -22.74 6.33 35.74
C ILE A 77 -22.97 5.97 37.21
N ASP A 78 -24.01 5.15 37.48
CA ASP A 78 -24.37 4.78 38.83
C ASP A 78 -25.03 3.40 38.86
N VAL A 79 -24.98 2.74 40.03
CA VAL A 79 -25.65 1.46 40.27
C VAL A 79 -26.33 1.52 41.63
N ILE A 80 -27.63 1.30 41.65
CA ILE A 80 -28.46 1.44 42.85
C ILE A 80 -29.12 0.08 43.10
N ASP A 81 -28.90 -0.44 44.29
CA ASP A 81 -29.46 -1.69 44.78
C ASP A 81 -30.27 -1.38 46.07
N ASP A 82 -31.59 -1.43 45.99
CA ASP A 82 -32.48 -1.19 47.11
C ASP A 82 -33.07 -2.48 47.70
N GLY A 83 -32.57 -3.65 47.26
CA GLY A 83 -33.00 -4.98 47.71
C GLY A 83 -34.22 -5.53 46.94
N ASP A 84 -35.18 -4.71 46.58
CA ASP A 84 -36.35 -5.10 45.78
C ASP A 84 -36.22 -4.79 44.31
N SER A 85 -35.32 -3.88 43.94
CA SER A 85 -34.96 -3.57 42.56
C SER A 85 -33.45 -3.33 42.41
N PHE A 86 -32.94 -3.62 41.23
CA PHE A 86 -31.57 -3.33 40.83
C PHE A 86 -31.60 -2.39 39.63
N LEU A 87 -30.98 -1.23 39.79
CA LEU A 87 -31.03 -0.14 38.84
C LEU A 87 -29.63 0.16 38.31
N ILE A 88 -29.48 0.27 37.00
CA ILE A 88 -28.25 0.71 36.35
C ILE A 88 -28.52 2.04 35.65
N VAL A 89 -27.78 3.07 36.04
CA VAL A 89 -27.82 4.39 35.40
C VAL A 89 -26.67 4.48 34.40
N MET A 90 -26.99 4.75 33.14
CA MET A 90 -26.02 4.77 32.06
C MET A 90 -26.30 5.91 31.07
N ASP A 91 -25.38 6.15 30.16
CA ASP A 91 -25.58 7.13 29.09
C ASP A 91 -26.87 6.86 28.32
N TYR A 92 -27.68 7.91 28.17
CA TYR A 92 -28.82 7.89 27.27
C TYR A 92 -28.35 8.09 25.84
N ILE A 93 -28.48 7.05 25.00
CA ILE A 93 -28.11 7.11 23.59
C ILE A 93 -29.30 7.65 22.83
N GLN A 94 -29.19 8.91 22.38
CA GLN A 94 -30.20 9.53 21.52
C GLN A 94 -30.12 8.93 20.13
N GLY A 95 -31.25 8.42 19.61
CA GLY A 95 -31.29 7.82 18.29
C GLY A 95 -32.36 6.73 18.15
N LYS A 96 -32.20 5.90 17.15
CA LYS A 96 -33.06 4.73 16.89
C LYS A 96 -32.19 3.50 16.71
N SER A 97 -32.69 2.34 17.12
CA SER A 97 -32.00 1.08 16.84
C SER A 97 -32.07 0.73 15.33
N LEU A 98 -31.05 0.01 14.85
CA LEU A 98 -30.94 -0.33 13.44
C LEU A 98 -32.11 -1.19 12.93
N ASP A 99 -32.73 -2.00 13.79
CA ASP A 99 -33.95 -2.75 13.45
C ASP A 99 -35.15 -1.81 13.18
N LYS A 100 -35.32 -0.75 14.02
CA LYS A 100 -36.35 0.24 13.79
C LYS A 100 -36.11 1.07 12.54
N ILE A 101 -34.85 1.38 12.26
CA ILE A 101 -34.47 2.09 11.04
C ILE A 101 -34.77 1.23 9.81
N LEU A 102 -34.33 -0.03 9.81
CA LEU A 102 -34.60 -0.99 8.74
C LEU A 102 -36.09 -1.14 8.52
N LYS A 103 -36.87 -1.37 9.60
CA LYS A 103 -38.32 -1.51 9.53
C LYS A 103 -38.98 -0.26 8.92
N THR A 104 -38.57 0.93 9.35
CA THR A 104 -39.08 2.19 8.83
C THR A 104 -38.74 2.38 7.34
N SER A 105 -37.52 2.02 6.91
CA SER A 105 -37.11 2.08 5.49
C SER A 105 -37.93 1.12 4.64
N MET A 106 -38.11 -0.12 5.10
CA MET A 106 -38.92 -1.12 4.40
C MET A 106 -40.38 -0.76 4.30
N GLU A 107 -40.97 -0.13 5.35
CA GLU A 107 -42.36 0.29 5.36
C GLU A 107 -42.62 1.54 4.48
N LYS A 108 -41.68 2.48 4.46
CA LYS A 108 -41.83 3.76 3.74
C LYS A 108 -41.45 3.66 2.27
N ASP A 109 -40.27 3.08 2.01
CA ASP A 109 -39.60 3.12 0.71
C ASP A 109 -39.58 1.75 0.01
N GLY A 110 -39.96 0.68 0.72
CA GLY A 110 -39.87 -0.72 0.25
C GLY A 110 -38.45 -1.21 0.10
N LEU A 111 -37.46 -0.44 0.59
CA LEU A 111 -36.04 -0.70 0.40
C LEU A 111 -35.30 -0.95 1.74
N PRO A 112 -34.38 -1.90 1.78
CA PRO A 112 -33.45 -2.08 2.90
C PRO A 112 -32.46 -0.91 3.02
N ILE A 113 -31.51 -1.03 3.93
CA ILE A 113 -30.50 0.00 4.19
C ILE A 113 -29.57 0.18 2.98
N ALA A 114 -29.10 1.41 2.77
CA ALA A 114 -28.16 1.74 1.71
C ALA A 114 -26.79 1.06 1.92
N LEU A 115 -26.09 0.75 0.83
CA LEU A 115 -24.81 0.01 0.84
C LEU A 115 -23.73 0.74 1.65
N ASP A 116 -23.55 2.04 1.43
CA ASP A 116 -22.51 2.83 2.12
C ASP A 116 -22.79 2.95 3.63
N ASP A 117 -24.05 3.03 4.05
CA ASP A 117 -24.43 3.03 5.46
C ASP A 117 -24.07 1.68 6.13
N VAL A 118 -24.43 0.56 5.49
CA VAL A 118 -24.11 -0.78 6.00
C VAL A 118 -22.61 -0.97 6.13
N ILE A 119 -21.82 -0.53 5.15
CA ILE A 119 -20.34 -0.59 5.19
C ILE A 119 -19.82 0.30 6.32
N SER A 120 -20.33 1.54 6.45
CA SER A 120 -19.90 2.47 7.49
C SER A 120 -20.15 1.93 8.90
N TRP A 121 -21.36 1.40 9.13
CA TRP A 121 -21.72 0.80 10.42
C TRP A 121 -20.92 -0.49 10.68
N GLY A 122 -20.68 -1.28 9.64
CA GLY A 122 -19.82 -2.47 9.72
C GLY A 122 -18.41 -2.15 10.21
N LYS A 123 -17.80 -1.08 9.70
CA LYS A 123 -16.48 -0.60 10.14
C LYS A 123 -16.49 -0.21 11.62
N GLN A 124 -17.46 0.60 12.04
CA GLN A 124 -17.59 1.04 13.44
C GLN A 124 -17.83 -0.15 14.38
N LEU A 125 -18.62 -1.14 13.96
CA LEU A 125 -18.84 -2.37 14.72
C LEU A 125 -17.56 -3.21 14.83
N CYS A 126 -16.78 -3.31 13.77
CA CYS A 126 -15.47 -3.97 13.84
C CYS A 126 -14.52 -3.29 14.84
N GLU A 127 -14.49 -1.95 14.90
CA GLU A 127 -13.67 -1.22 15.87
C GLU A 127 -14.04 -1.57 17.31
N VAL A 128 -15.34 -1.56 17.65
CA VAL A 128 -15.77 -1.88 19.02
C VAL A 128 -15.57 -3.35 19.36
N PHE A 129 -15.82 -4.28 18.43
CA PHE A 129 -15.55 -5.70 18.69
C PHE A 129 -14.05 -5.99 18.79
N TYR A 130 -13.21 -5.37 17.97
CA TYR A 130 -11.76 -5.47 18.14
C TYR A 130 -11.32 -4.99 19.54
N TYR A 131 -11.85 -3.85 20.01
CA TYR A 131 -11.60 -3.35 21.34
C TYR A 131 -12.02 -4.36 22.43
N LEU A 132 -13.21 -4.98 22.34
CA LEU A 132 -13.70 -5.96 23.30
C LEU A 132 -12.85 -7.23 23.30
N HIS A 133 -12.50 -7.74 22.14
CA HIS A 133 -11.78 -9.00 21.97
C HIS A 133 -10.29 -8.90 22.35
N THR A 134 -9.70 -7.71 22.31
CA THR A 134 -8.27 -7.48 22.62
C THR A 134 -8.02 -7.00 24.06
N ARG A 135 -9.05 -7.00 24.91
CA ARG A 135 -8.86 -6.71 26.35
C ARG A 135 -8.00 -7.80 27.01
N PRO A 136 -7.28 -7.48 28.12
CA PRO A 136 -6.52 -8.50 28.87
C PRO A 136 -7.35 -9.73 29.23
N ASN A 137 -8.64 -9.52 29.50
CA ASN A 137 -9.66 -10.57 29.58
C ASN A 137 -10.64 -10.34 28.45
N PRO A 138 -10.51 -11.03 27.29
CA PRO A 138 -11.38 -10.83 26.14
C PRO A 138 -12.85 -10.95 26.50
N ILE A 139 -13.67 -10.07 25.95
CA ILE A 139 -15.11 -10.03 26.19
C ILE A 139 -15.79 -10.44 24.89
N ILE A 140 -16.60 -11.51 24.97
CA ILE A 140 -17.44 -12.00 23.87
C ILE A 140 -18.86 -11.46 24.11
N TYR A 141 -19.42 -10.77 23.13
CA TYR A 141 -20.70 -10.08 23.22
C TYR A 141 -21.90 -11.01 23.09
N ARG A 142 -21.87 -11.93 22.12
CA ARG A 142 -22.76 -13.09 21.90
C ARG A 142 -24.19 -12.79 21.41
N ASP A 143 -24.66 -11.56 21.37
CA ASP A 143 -26.02 -11.20 20.94
C ASP A 143 -26.01 -10.00 19.97
N MET A 144 -25.09 -10.04 18.98
CA MET A 144 -25.05 -9.00 17.96
C MET A 144 -26.25 -9.14 16.98
N LYS A 145 -27.07 -8.11 16.96
CA LYS A 145 -28.25 -7.97 16.08
C LYS A 145 -28.61 -6.51 15.89
N PRO A 146 -29.40 -6.14 14.86
CA PRO A 146 -29.77 -4.75 14.62
C PRO A 146 -30.46 -4.05 15.80
N GLY A 147 -31.23 -4.80 16.62
CA GLY A 147 -31.92 -4.26 17.79
C GLY A 147 -31.00 -3.78 18.93
N ASN A 148 -29.79 -4.31 18.97
CA ASN A 148 -28.77 -3.98 19.99
C ASN A 148 -27.78 -2.90 19.55
N VAL A 149 -27.99 -2.27 18.39
CA VAL A 149 -27.17 -1.16 17.87
C VAL A 149 -28.05 0.07 17.70
N MET A 150 -27.69 1.16 18.37
CA MET A 150 -28.33 2.48 18.21
C MET A 150 -27.56 3.31 17.21
N LEU A 151 -28.25 3.99 16.29
CA LEU A 151 -27.67 5.02 15.42
C LEU A 151 -27.96 6.39 16.02
N LYS A 152 -26.91 7.14 16.31
CA LYS A 152 -26.97 8.52 16.81
C LYS A 152 -27.21 9.51 15.68
N PRO A 153 -27.68 10.75 15.98
CA PRO A 153 -27.92 11.78 14.97
C PRO A 153 -26.67 12.22 14.17
N ASP A 154 -25.48 12.00 14.75
CA ASP A 154 -24.18 12.31 14.13
C ASP A 154 -23.69 11.22 13.16
N GLY A 155 -24.46 10.12 12.99
CA GLY A 155 -24.10 8.98 12.15
C GLY A 155 -23.23 7.94 12.82
N GLU A 156 -22.83 8.16 14.08
CA GLU A 156 -22.12 7.15 14.84
C GLU A 156 -23.07 6.12 15.46
N ILE A 157 -22.59 4.88 15.59
CA ILE A 157 -23.36 3.83 16.26
C ILE A 157 -23.03 3.79 17.75
N SER A 158 -23.89 3.13 18.53
CA SER A 158 -23.60 2.71 19.88
C SER A 158 -24.13 1.30 20.12
N LEU A 159 -23.25 0.39 20.54
CA LEU A 159 -23.60 -0.98 20.91
C LEU A 159 -24.19 -0.97 22.32
N ILE A 160 -25.39 -1.52 22.46
CA ILE A 160 -26.11 -1.55 23.73
C ILE A 160 -26.42 -2.99 24.16
N ASP A 161 -26.79 -3.20 25.40
CA ASP A 161 -27.24 -4.48 25.97
C ASP A 161 -26.16 -5.59 26.05
N PHE A 162 -25.43 -5.57 27.15
CA PHE A 162 -24.36 -6.54 27.46
C PHE A 162 -24.85 -7.72 28.32
N GLY A 163 -26.18 -7.95 28.39
CA GLY A 163 -26.78 -8.99 29.20
C GLY A 163 -26.33 -10.43 28.90
N THR A 164 -25.83 -10.66 27.71
CA THR A 164 -25.27 -11.95 27.27
C THR A 164 -23.75 -11.97 27.22
N ALA A 165 -23.11 -10.82 27.38
CA ALA A 165 -21.66 -10.70 27.29
C ALA A 165 -20.95 -11.45 28.43
N ARG A 166 -19.79 -12.04 28.12
CA ARG A 166 -18.94 -12.65 29.13
C ARG A 166 -17.47 -12.53 28.82
N THR A 167 -16.66 -12.65 29.88
CA THR A 167 -15.21 -12.77 29.74
C THR A 167 -14.85 -14.16 29.22
N PHE A 168 -14.04 -14.22 28.16
CA PHE A 168 -13.51 -15.44 27.58
C PHE A 168 -12.43 -16.05 28.48
N LYS A 169 -12.53 -17.35 28.76
CA LYS A 169 -11.50 -18.12 29.48
C LYS A 169 -11.13 -19.32 28.61
N GLN A 170 -9.91 -19.38 28.17
CA GLN A 170 -9.41 -20.47 27.34
C GLN A 170 -9.42 -21.79 28.12
N GLY A 171 -10.03 -22.82 27.55
CA GLY A 171 -9.96 -24.18 28.06
C GLY A 171 -11.01 -24.60 29.09
N ASN A 172 -12.04 -23.80 29.41
CA ASN A 172 -13.09 -24.21 30.33
C ASN A 172 -14.47 -23.69 29.96
N GLN A 173 -15.39 -24.61 29.91
CA GLN A 173 -16.85 -24.52 29.88
C GLN A 173 -17.46 -24.30 28.49
N GLU A 174 -18.05 -25.37 28.00
CA GLU A 174 -19.13 -25.36 27.03
C GLU A 174 -20.19 -24.35 27.47
N ASP A 175 -20.77 -23.62 26.52
CA ASP A 175 -21.92 -22.78 26.78
C ASP A 175 -23.11 -23.72 27.13
N THR A 176 -23.44 -23.83 28.40
CA THR A 176 -24.41 -24.79 28.91
C THR A 176 -25.86 -24.51 28.50
N THR A 177 -26.12 -23.40 27.83
CA THR A 177 -27.45 -22.99 27.33
C THR A 177 -27.33 -22.42 25.93
N CYS A 178 -28.35 -22.67 25.10
CA CYS A 178 -28.51 -22.00 23.80
C CYS A 178 -28.62 -20.49 24.05
N LEU A 179 -27.57 -19.75 23.69
CA LEU A 179 -27.47 -18.30 23.94
C LEU A 179 -27.44 -17.55 22.61
N GLY A 180 -28.10 -16.40 22.60
CA GLY A 180 -28.19 -15.52 21.44
C GLY A 180 -29.58 -15.52 20.78
N THR A 181 -29.73 -14.65 19.82
CA THR A 181 -31.00 -14.49 19.10
C THR A 181 -31.05 -15.44 17.90
N PRO A 182 -32.14 -16.25 17.76
CA PRO A 182 -32.29 -17.18 16.62
C PRO A 182 -32.03 -16.49 15.26
N GLY A 183 -31.23 -17.14 14.41
CA GLY A 183 -30.84 -16.66 13.09
C GLY A 183 -29.60 -15.80 13.05
N TYR A 184 -29.27 -15.08 14.15
CA TYR A 184 -28.03 -14.29 14.27
C TYR A 184 -26.93 -15.07 14.98
N ALA A 185 -27.32 -15.90 15.97
CA ALA A 185 -26.38 -16.70 16.74
C ALA A 185 -25.61 -17.70 15.86
N SER A 186 -24.32 -17.85 16.12
CA SER A 186 -23.44 -18.76 15.40
C SER A 186 -23.79 -20.23 15.67
N PRO A 187 -23.42 -21.16 14.75
CA PRO A 187 -23.70 -22.60 14.94
C PRO A 187 -23.22 -23.15 16.29
N GLU A 188 -22.03 -22.75 16.74
CA GLU A 188 -21.47 -23.20 18.02
C GLU A 188 -22.23 -22.68 19.25
N GLN A 189 -22.99 -21.57 19.12
CA GLN A 189 -23.88 -21.07 20.19
C GLN A 189 -25.19 -21.88 20.29
N TYR A 190 -25.60 -22.59 19.23
CA TYR A 190 -26.88 -23.28 19.16
C TYR A 190 -26.88 -24.69 19.74
N GLY A 191 -25.74 -25.33 19.82
CA GLY A 191 -25.69 -26.78 20.12
C GLY A 191 -25.36 -27.13 21.56
N GLY A 192 -24.94 -26.20 22.41
CA GLY A 192 -24.40 -26.53 23.72
C GLY A 192 -23.10 -27.35 23.68
N ASN A 193 -22.53 -27.54 22.49
CA ASN A 193 -21.35 -28.38 22.26
C ASN A 193 -20.10 -27.52 21.90
N GLY A 194 -20.10 -26.22 22.18
CA GLY A 194 -19.01 -25.34 21.86
C GLY A 194 -18.92 -24.15 22.81
N GLN A 195 -17.77 -23.51 22.82
CA GLN A 195 -17.53 -22.27 23.54
C GLN A 195 -17.63 -21.09 22.57
N SER A 196 -18.42 -20.06 22.93
CA SER A 196 -18.41 -18.79 22.18
C SER A 196 -17.02 -18.15 22.20
N THR A 197 -16.55 -17.72 21.06
CA THR A 197 -15.23 -17.11 20.81
C THR A 197 -15.40 -15.75 20.14
N PRO A 198 -14.33 -14.95 19.95
CA PRO A 198 -14.38 -13.78 19.08
C PRO A 198 -14.96 -14.03 17.69
N ARG A 199 -14.76 -15.23 17.14
CA ARG A 199 -15.28 -15.63 15.83
C ARG A 199 -16.79 -15.87 15.83
N SER A 200 -17.40 -16.12 17.01
CA SER A 200 -18.86 -16.16 17.16
C SER A 200 -19.48 -14.76 16.97
N ASP A 201 -18.85 -13.72 17.54
CA ASP A 201 -19.31 -12.35 17.34
C ASP A 201 -19.15 -11.89 15.87
N ILE A 202 -18.08 -12.34 15.18
CA ILE A 202 -17.88 -12.09 13.75
C ILE A 202 -19.01 -12.70 12.92
N TYR A 203 -19.44 -13.92 13.24
CA TYR A 203 -20.58 -14.54 12.59
C TYR A 203 -21.87 -13.71 12.81
N CYS A 204 -22.17 -13.34 14.04
CA CYS A 204 -23.35 -12.53 14.38
C CYS A 204 -23.32 -11.19 13.66
N LEU A 205 -22.13 -10.57 13.54
CA LEU A 205 -21.93 -9.34 12.77
C LEU A 205 -22.23 -9.55 11.29
N GLY A 206 -21.69 -10.61 10.66
CA GLY A 206 -22.00 -10.96 9.27
C GLY A 206 -23.51 -11.16 9.02
N ALA A 207 -24.20 -11.89 9.91
CA ALA A 207 -25.64 -12.10 9.86
C ALA A 207 -26.41 -10.77 9.98
N THR A 208 -25.94 -9.87 10.84
CA THR A 208 -26.52 -8.54 11.02
C THR A 208 -26.37 -7.68 9.76
N LEU A 209 -25.17 -7.62 9.16
CA LEU A 209 -24.92 -6.86 7.94
C LEU A 209 -25.75 -7.42 6.77
N HIS A 210 -25.86 -8.76 6.66
CA HIS A 210 -26.72 -9.40 5.67
C HIS A 210 -28.19 -8.99 5.82
N HIS A 211 -28.72 -8.99 7.06
CA HIS A 211 -30.09 -8.56 7.30
C HIS A 211 -30.29 -7.09 6.91
N LEU A 212 -29.38 -6.20 7.30
CA LEU A 212 -29.48 -4.77 7.00
C LEU A 212 -29.49 -4.47 5.49
N ILE A 213 -28.64 -5.13 4.72
CA ILE A 213 -28.49 -4.88 3.28
C ILE A 213 -29.57 -5.58 2.45
N THR A 214 -30.09 -6.72 2.89
CA THR A 214 -31.07 -7.51 2.12
C THR A 214 -32.50 -7.33 2.59
N GLY A 215 -32.73 -6.86 3.82
CA GLY A 215 -34.03 -6.84 4.49
C GLY A 215 -34.54 -8.23 4.91
N ARG A 216 -33.79 -9.31 4.65
CA ARG A 216 -34.21 -10.70 4.97
C ARG A 216 -33.84 -11.02 6.40
N ASN A 217 -34.86 -11.26 7.23
CA ASN A 217 -34.66 -11.66 8.62
C ASN A 217 -34.06 -13.06 8.70
N PRO A 218 -32.83 -13.23 9.24
CA PRO A 218 -32.18 -14.52 9.30
C PRO A 218 -32.86 -15.53 10.23
N SER A 219 -33.77 -15.07 11.12
CA SER A 219 -34.56 -15.98 11.96
C SER A 219 -35.56 -16.82 11.18
N ALA A 220 -35.93 -16.40 9.96
CA ALA A 220 -36.85 -17.16 9.10
C ALA A 220 -36.18 -18.40 8.49
N THR A 221 -34.88 -18.32 8.19
CA THR A 221 -34.08 -19.41 7.62
C THR A 221 -32.69 -19.40 8.30
N PRO A 222 -32.57 -19.94 9.53
CA PRO A 222 -31.29 -19.93 10.24
C PRO A 222 -30.16 -20.58 9.43
N PHE A 223 -28.95 -20.05 9.55
CA PHE A 223 -27.73 -20.50 8.86
C PHE A 223 -27.77 -20.41 7.32
N SER A 224 -28.75 -19.68 6.74
CA SER A 224 -28.87 -19.50 5.31
C SER A 224 -28.73 -18.02 4.92
N PHE A 225 -27.61 -17.68 4.29
CA PHE A 225 -27.28 -16.34 3.83
C PHE A 225 -27.09 -16.32 2.30
N PRO A 226 -28.19 -16.29 1.52
CA PRO A 226 -28.08 -16.21 0.07
C PRO A 226 -27.38 -14.92 -0.34
N LYS A 227 -26.72 -14.96 -1.51
CA LYS A 227 -25.95 -13.82 -2.02
C LYS A 227 -26.79 -12.54 -2.07
N ILE A 228 -26.18 -11.40 -1.72
CA ILE A 228 -26.83 -10.10 -1.76
C ILE A 228 -27.37 -9.82 -3.16
N THR A 229 -26.59 -10.14 -4.19
CA THR A 229 -26.96 -9.99 -5.61
C THR A 229 -28.17 -10.82 -6.03
N GLN A 230 -28.43 -11.93 -5.36
CA GLN A 230 -29.64 -12.75 -5.56
C GLN A 230 -30.85 -12.20 -4.80
N CYS A 231 -30.65 -11.67 -3.59
CA CYS A 231 -31.70 -11.12 -2.75
C CYS A 231 -32.19 -9.77 -3.24
N ARG A 232 -31.31 -8.99 -3.83
CA ARG A 232 -31.53 -7.59 -4.22
C ARG A 232 -30.89 -7.30 -5.57
N PRO A 233 -31.44 -7.88 -6.67
CA PRO A 233 -30.89 -7.71 -8.03
C PRO A 233 -30.86 -6.23 -8.48
N SER A 234 -31.78 -5.39 -8.00
CA SER A 234 -31.85 -3.96 -8.33
C SER A 234 -30.56 -3.20 -8.02
N LEU A 235 -29.80 -3.64 -7.02
CA LEU A 235 -28.49 -3.06 -6.71
C LEU A 235 -27.47 -3.19 -7.86
N LEU A 236 -27.67 -4.14 -8.77
CA LEU A 236 -26.80 -4.32 -9.95
C LEU A 236 -27.10 -3.30 -11.06
N ASP A 237 -28.37 -2.84 -11.14
CA ASP A 237 -28.85 -1.96 -12.21
C ASP A 237 -28.75 -0.47 -11.83
N GLU A 238 -28.84 -0.15 -10.54
CA GLU A 238 -28.92 1.22 -10.03
C GLU A 238 -27.53 1.84 -9.75
N ASN A 239 -26.48 1.04 -9.68
CA ASN A 239 -25.18 1.52 -9.20
C ASN A 239 -24.16 1.67 -10.32
N PRO A 240 -23.34 2.75 -10.32
CA PRO A 240 -22.13 2.87 -11.12
C PRO A 240 -21.20 1.68 -10.89
N ARG A 241 -20.28 1.41 -11.82
CA ARG A 241 -19.33 0.27 -11.73
C ARG A 241 -18.48 0.24 -10.44
N GLU A 242 -18.31 1.38 -9.79
CA GLU A 242 -17.57 1.51 -8.52
C GLU A 242 -18.37 0.91 -7.36
N ASP A 243 -19.67 1.18 -7.30
CA ASP A 243 -20.54 0.61 -6.28
C ASP A 243 -20.75 -0.90 -6.45
N LEU A 244 -20.66 -1.41 -7.67
CA LEU A 244 -20.68 -2.86 -7.92
C LEU A 244 -19.49 -3.56 -7.26
N ASN A 245 -18.30 -2.97 -7.25
CA ASN A 245 -17.15 -3.56 -6.57
C ASN A 245 -17.34 -3.58 -5.05
N LYS A 246 -17.89 -2.52 -4.46
CA LYS A 246 -18.25 -2.48 -3.03
C LYS A 246 -19.29 -3.53 -2.68
N LEU A 247 -20.32 -3.67 -3.51
CA LEU A 247 -21.39 -4.67 -3.30
C LEU A 247 -20.84 -6.10 -3.32
N LEU A 248 -20.03 -6.43 -4.33
CA LEU A 248 -19.40 -7.75 -4.44
C LEU A 248 -18.40 -7.99 -3.31
N GLY A 249 -17.68 -6.95 -2.89
CA GLY A 249 -16.79 -7.02 -1.75
C GLY A 249 -17.55 -7.28 -0.45
N LEU A 250 -18.66 -6.59 -0.19
CA LEU A 250 -19.50 -6.82 0.98
C LEU A 250 -20.11 -8.23 0.99
N GLU A 251 -20.55 -8.73 -0.18
CA GLU A 251 -21.02 -10.11 -0.34
C GLU A 251 -19.94 -11.12 0.07
N MET A 252 -18.68 -10.91 -0.35
CA MET A 252 -17.56 -11.79 0.02
C MET A 252 -17.24 -11.71 1.52
N ILE A 253 -17.29 -10.52 2.11
CA ILE A 253 -17.05 -10.33 3.55
C ILE A 253 -18.11 -11.06 4.36
N ILE A 254 -19.39 -10.88 4.03
CA ILE A 254 -20.50 -11.54 4.70
C ILE A 254 -20.41 -13.06 4.55
N ASP A 255 -20.11 -13.56 3.35
CA ASP A 255 -19.92 -15.00 3.10
C ASP A 255 -18.81 -15.58 4.00
N LYS A 256 -17.67 -14.89 4.11
CA LYS A 256 -16.57 -15.32 5.01
C LYS A 256 -16.96 -15.25 6.49
N CYS A 257 -17.69 -14.21 6.92
CA CYS A 257 -18.14 -14.10 8.31
C CYS A 257 -19.09 -15.22 8.71
N THR A 258 -19.99 -15.64 7.80
CA THR A 258 -21.09 -16.57 8.08
C THR A 258 -20.78 -18.02 7.75
N GLN A 259 -19.49 -18.37 7.58
CA GLN A 259 -19.05 -19.76 7.43
C GLN A 259 -19.44 -20.57 8.66
N TYR A 260 -19.78 -21.85 8.43
CA TYR A 260 -20.27 -22.74 9.47
C TYR A 260 -19.18 -22.97 10.53
N GLU A 261 -17.98 -23.37 10.08
CA GLU A 261 -16.84 -23.61 10.95
C GLU A 261 -16.16 -22.27 11.34
N PRO A 262 -15.87 -22.05 12.64
CA PRO A 262 -15.22 -20.82 13.10
C PRO A 262 -13.86 -20.56 12.45
N GLU A 263 -13.11 -21.62 12.11
CA GLU A 263 -11.78 -21.55 11.50
C GLU A 263 -11.80 -20.95 10.09
N ASP A 264 -12.91 -21.09 9.37
CA ASP A 264 -13.09 -20.57 8.01
C ASP A 264 -13.52 -19.09 7.99
N ARG A 265 -13.81 -18.50 9.16
CA ARG A 265 -14.16 -17.09 9.34
C ARG A 265 -12.90 -16.21 9.43
N TYR A 266 -13.11 -14.93 9.60
CA TYR A 266 -12.03 -13.98 9.96
C TYR A 266 -11.40 -14.38 11.30
N GLU A 267 -10.07 -14.24 11.40
CA GLU A 267 -9.37 -14.49 12.66
C GLU A 267 -9.69 -13.42 13.71
N SER A 268 -9.91 -12.19 13.27
CA SER A 268 -10.21 -11.04 14.14
C SER A 268 -11.09 -10.01 13.43
N CYS A 269 -11.74 -9.16 14.23
CA CYS A 269 -12.46 -8.00 13.69
C CYS A 269 -11.52 -6.97 13.04
N LEU A 270 -10.22 -6.97 13.34
CA LEU A 270 -9.25 -6.11 12.65
C LEU A 270 -9.03 -6.56 11.20
N GLU A 271 -8.94 -7.86 10.96
CA GLU A 271 -8.86 -8.42 9.59
C GLU A 271 -10.12 -8.09 8.78
N MET A 272 -11.30 -8.25 9.40
CA MET A 272 -12.58 -7.87 8.78
C MET A 272 -12.66 -6.36 8.50
N LEU A 273 -12.19 -5.51 9.41
CA LEU A 273 -12.12 -4.07 9.24
C LEU A 273 -11.24 -3.69 8.05
N TYR A 274 -10.06 -4.30 7.94
CA TYR A 274 -9.16 -4.08 6.81
C TYR A 274 -9.84 -4.40 5.48
N ASP A 275 -10.55 -5.52 5.38
CA ASP A 275 -11.30 -5.89 4.18
C ASP A 275 -12.47 -4.91 3.90
N LEU A 276 -13.15 -4.39 4.94
CA LEU A 276 -14.18 -3.35 4.78
C LEU A 276 -13.61 -1.99 4.34
N GLU A 277 -12.38 -1.66 4.72
CA GLU A 277 -11.69 -0.44 4.27
C GLU A 277 -11.20 -0.55 2.83
N HIS A 278 -10.84 -1.76 2.39
CA HIS A 278 -10.34 -2.07 1.04
C HIS A 278 -11.36 -2.87 0.21
N ILE A 279 -12.66 -2.66 0.49
CA ILE A 279 -13.76 -3.49 0.00
C ILE A 279 -13.81 -3.65 -1.52
N GLU A 280 -13.43 -2.61 -2.27
CA GLU A 280 -13.43 -2.64 -3.74
C GLU A 280 -12.35 -3.58 -4.30
N GLU A 281 -11.25 -3.78 -3.56
CA GLU A 281 -10.12 -4.63 -3.97
C GLU A 281 -10.42 -6.12 -3.87
N LEU A 282 -11.43 -6.49 -3.08
CA LEU A 282 -11.85 -7.87 -2.89
C LEU A 282 -12.56 -8.44 -4.12
N SER A 283 -13.21 -7.59 -4.92
CA SER A 283 -14.02 -8.04 -6.05
C SER A 283 -13.18 -8.72 -7.15
N VAL A 284 -13.71 -9.79 -7.75
CA VAL A 284 -13.06 -10.50 -8.86
C VAL A 284 -12.79 -9.59 -10.07
N PRO A 285 -13.71 -8.69 -10.48
CA PRO A 285 -13.45 -7.72 -11.54
C PRO A 285 -12.26 -6.81 -11.24
N TYR A 286 -12.15 -6.29 -10.02
CA TYR A 286 -11.03 -5.44 -9.60
C TYR A 286 -9.70 -6.21 -9.64
N ARG A 287 -9.65 -7.41 -9.06
CA ARG A 287 -8.45 -8.28 -9.09
C ARG A 287 -8.01 -8.62 -10.52
N LYS A 288 -8.95 -8.88 -11.43
CA LYS A 288 -8.64 -9.08 -12.87
C LYS A 288 -8.06 -7.83 -13.51
N LYS A 289 -8.61 -6.64 -13.22
CA LYS A 289 -8.12 -5.35 -13.70
C LYS A 289 -6.71 -5.07 -13.18
N LEU A 290 -6.44 -5.34 -11.91
CA LEU A 290 -5.12 -5.16 -11.30
C LEU A 290 -4.09 -6.13 -11.90
N LYS A 291 -4.44 -7.43 -12.07
CA LYS A 291 -3.57 -8.41 -12.75
C LYS A 291 -3.23 -7.98 -14.18
N ARG A 292 -4.18 -7.46 -14.95
CA ARG A 292 -3.92 -6.95 -16.31
C ARG A 292 -2.97 -5.76 -16.30
N LYS A 293 -3.11 -4.82 -15.36
CA LYS A 293 -2.19 -3.69 -15.20
C LYS A 293 -0.78 -4.17 -14.82
N LEU A 294 -0.67 -5.13 -13.91
CA LEU A 294 0.61 -5.71 -13.50
C LEU A 294 1.31 -6.41 -14.67
N VAL A 295 0.58 -7.23 -15.44
CA VAL A 295 1.11 -7.87 -16.65
C VAL A 295 1.56 -6.83 -17.67
N GLY A 296 0.76 -5.77 -17.91
CA GLY A 296 1.16 -4.66 -18.78
C GLY A 296 2.46 -3.98 -18.30
N PHE A 297 2.58 -3.70 -17.03
CA PHE A 297 3.80 -3.11 -16.45
C PHE A 297 5.02 -4.03 -16.60
N THR A 298 4.87 -5.32 -16.29
CA THR A 298 5.99 -6.29 -16.42
C THR A 298 6.44 -6.44 -17.87
N VAL A 299 5.52 -6.50 -18.83
CA VAL A 299 5.85 -6.56 -20.26
C VAL A 299 6.61 -5.30 -20.69
N SER A 300 6.16 -4.11 -20.26
CA SER A 300 6.85 -2.85 -20.58
C SER A 300 8.25 -2.78 -19.95
N ALA A 301 8.41 -3.24 -18.72
CA ALA A 301 9.71 -3.27 -18.04
C ALA A 301 10.69 -4.23 -18.75
N VAL A 302 10.24 -5.42 -19.13
CA VAL A 302 11.05 -6.38 -19.89
C VAL A 302 11.44 -5.81 -21.26
N ALA A 303 10.51 -5.18 -21.97
CA ALA A 303 10.81 -4.53 -23.26
C ALA A 303 11.86 -3.43 -23.11
N ALA A 304 11.78 -2.59 -22.08
CA ALA A 304 12.78 -1.55 -21.81
C ALA A 304 14.19 -2.13 -21.55
N VAL A 305 14.27 -3.22 -20.76
CA VAL A 305 15.55 -3.91 -20.51
C VAL A 305 16.13 -4.51 -21.80
N LEU A 306 15.28 -5.12 -22.62
CA LEU A 306 15.73 -5.68 -23.91
C LEU A 306 16.23 -4.58 -24.86
N CYS A 307 15.52 -3.46 -24.97
CA CYS A 307 15.98 -2.31 -25.77
C CYS A 307 17.32 -1.76 -25.27
N GLY A 308 17.49 -1.65 -23.95
CA GLY A 308 18.77 -1.24 -23.35
C GLY A 308 19.91 -2.21 -23.67
N ALA A 309 19.66 -3.50 -23.59
CA ALA A 309 20.66 -4.53 -23.93
C ALA A 309 21.05 -4.50 -25.42
N VAL A 310 20.08 -4.31 -26.32
CA VAL A 310 20.34 -4.17 -27.77
C VAL A 310 21.16 -2.90 -28.05
N SER A 311 20.80 -1.77 -27.44
CA SER A 311 21.55 -0.50 -27.59
C SER A 311 23.00 -0.64 -27.13
N LEU A 312 23.23 -1.28 -25.96
CA LEU A 312 24.59 -1.60 -25.48
C LEU A 312 25.35 -2.52 -26.44
N GLY A 313 24.68 -3.56 -26.96
CA GLY A 313 25.26 -4.47 -27.94
C GLY A 313 25.69 -3.76 -29.22
N CYS A 314 24.87 -2.85 -29.76
CA CYS A 314 25.19 -2.03 -30.93
C CYS A 314 26.38 -1.11 -30.65
N PHE A 315 26.42 -0.45 -29.49
CA PHE A 315 27.53 0.41 -29.09
C PHE A 315 28.89 -0.35 -29.05
N PHE A 316 28.91 -1.52 -28.45
CA PHE A 316 30.14 -2.34 -28.39
C PHE A 316 30.52 -2.90 -29.77
N ALA A 317 29.56 -3.22 -30.67
CA ALA A 317 29.85 -3.66 -32.01
C ALA A 317 30.47 -2.54 -32.85
N GLU A 318 29.97 -1.32 -32.78
CA GLU A 318 30.51 -0.13 -33.45
C GLU A 318 31.97 0.13 -33.02
N GLN A 319 32.24 0.16 -31.71
CA GLN A 319 33.58 0.37 -31.16
C GLN A 319 34.57 -0.72 -31.59
N LYS A 320 34.14 -1.99 -31.71
CA LYS A 320 34.99 -3.08 -32.21
C LYS A 320 35.30 -2.91 -33.68
N THR A 321 34.38 -2.44 -34.50
CA THR A 321 34.56 -2.24 -35.94
C THR A 321 35.54 -1.10 -36.20
N GLU A 322 35.46 0.02 -35.48
CA GLU A 322 36.41 1.12 -35.62
C GLU A 322 37.84 0.68 -35.27
N LYS A 323 38.04 -0.02 -34.17
CA LYS A 323 39.37 -0.53 -33.76
C LYS A 323 39.96 -1.53 -34.79
N SER A 324 39.10 -2.33 -35.40
CA SER A 324 39.55 -3.28 -36.44
C SER A 324 39.98 -2.57 -37.72
N GLY A 325 39.28 -1.53 -38.11
CA GLY A 325 39.62 -0.68 -39.26
C GLY A 325 40.98 0.05 -39.07
N TYR A 326 41.16 0.70 -37.92
CA TYR A 326 42.41 1.38 -37.56
C TYR A 326 43.60 0.45 -37.64
N SER A 327 43.55 -0.72 -36.94
CA SER A 327 44.63 -1.71 -36.91
C SER A 327 44.99 -2.21 -38.33
N TYR A 328 44.00 -2.37 -39.20
CA TYR A 328 44.23 -2.75 -40.57
C TYR A 328 45.09 -1.69 -41.32
N TYR A 329 44.71 -0.42 -41.23
CA TYR A 329 45.44 0.65 -41.91
C TYR A 329 46.84 0.88 -41.35
N ILE A 330 47.04 0.75 -40.02
CA ILE A 330 48.36 0.78 -39.42
C ILE A 330 49.25 -0.37 -39.93
N ASP A 331 48.70 -1.58 -40.05
CA ASP A 331 49.45 -2.74 -40.56
C ASP A 331 49.82 -2.59 -42.03
N GLN A 332 48.91 -2.03 -42.85
CA GLN A 332 49.18 -1.71 -44.24
C GLN A 332 50.23 -0.60 -44.40
N ALA A 333 50.14 0.47 -43.59
CA ALA A 333 51.12 1.54 -43.60
C ALA A 333 52.53 1.05 -43.24
N LYS A 334 52.66 0.14 -42.24
CA LYS A 334 53.96 -0.47 -41.87
C LYS A 334 54.56 -1.35 -42.96
N LYS A 335 53.75 -1.88 -43.89
CA LYS A 335 54.20 -2.76 -45.00
C LYS A 335 54.40 -2.02 -46.31
N SER A 336 54.09 -0.74 -46.37
CA SER A 336 54.14 0.09 -47.58
C SER A 336 55.21 1.18 -47.44
N ASP A 337 55.62 1.72 -48.57
CA ASP A 337 56.59 2.82 -48.68
C ASP A 337 56.03 3.99 -49.49
N GLY A 338 56.62 5.18 -49.33
CA GLY A 338 56.32 6.39 -50.08
C GLY A 338 54.85 6.83 -49.98
N THR A 339 54.24 7.22 -51.09
CA THR A 339 52.86 7.74 -51.16
C THR A 339 51.82 6.74 -50.65
N THR A 340 52.03 5.43 -50.85
CA THR A 340 51.11 4.39 -50.35
C THR A 340 51.10 4.30 -48.83
N LYS A 341 52.25 4.44 -48.18
CA LYS A 341 52.38 4.54 -46.72
C LYS A 341 51.66 5.77 -46.20
N THR A 342 51.87 6.92 -46.87
CA THR A 342 51.19 8.18 -46.56
C THR A 342 49.66 8.02 -46.57
N ASP A 343 49.11 7.39 -47.64
CA ASP A 343 47.66 7.22 -47.76
C ASP A 343 47.07 6.31 -46.69
N TYR A 344 47.73 5.22 -46.34
CA TYR A 344 47.28 4.35 -45.28
C TYR A 344 47.43 5.00 -43.88
N ALA A 345 48.51 5.74 -43.64
CA ALA A 345 48.73 6.45 -42.39
C ALA A 345 47.59 7.53 -42.18
N LYS A 346 47.27 8.31 -43.21
CA LYS A 346 46.19 9.29 -43.15
C LYS A 346 44.82 8.65 -42.89
N LYS A 347 44.53 7.50 -43.54
CA LYS A 347 43.29 6.75 -43.27
C LYS A 347 43.23 6.24 -41.83
N ALA A 348 44.34 5.84 -41.25
CA ALA A 348 44.37 5.46 -39.84
C ALA A 348 44.12 6.67 -38.94
N ILE A 349 44.72 7.85 -39.22
CA ILE A 349 44.49 9.08 -38.50
C ILE A 349 43.02 9.51 -38.58
N ASP A 350 42.41 9.42 -39.78
CA ASP A 350 40.98 9.76 -39.97
C ASP A 350 40.03 8.86 -39.18
N ILE A 351 40.41 7.61 -38.86
CA ILE A 351 39.62 6.68 -38.04
C ILE A 351 39.79 6.92 -36.57
N ASP A 352 41.01 7.13 -36.10
CA ASP A 352 41.33 7.39 -34.70
C ASP A 352 42.39 8.50 -34.57
N PRO A 353 41.96 9.76 -34.61
CA PRO A 353 42.87 10.90 -34.47
C PRO A 353 43.47 11.07 -33.05
N SER A 354 43.03 10.29 -32.05
CA SER A 354 43.62 10.32 -30.73
C SER A 354 44.87 9.44 -30.58
N ASN A 355 45.18 8.62 -31.58
CA ASN A 355 46.26 7.66 -31.48
C ASN A 355 47.50 8.13 -32.29
N GLU A 356 48.61 8.27 -31.64
CA GLU A 356 49.89 8.79 -32.19
C GLU A 356 50.48 7.94 -33.31
N GLN A 357 50.18 6.61 -33.32
CA GLN A 357 50.82 5.70 -34.30
C GLN A 357 50.57 6.09 -35.75
N GLY A 358 49.38 6.57 -36.06
CA GLY A 358 49.03 7.05 -37.40
C GLY A 358 49.90 8.21 -37.80
N TYR A 359 50.06 9.19 -36.92
CA TYR A 359 50.90 10.38 -37.17
C TYR A 359 52.38 10.06 -37.29
N LEU A 360 52.88 9.11 -36.46
CA LEU A 360 54.27 8.66 -36.52
C LEU A 360 54.59 7.99 -37.84
N LEU A 361 53.71 7.13 -38.36
CA LEU A 361 53.85 6.50 -39.65
C LEU A 361 53.74 7.52 -40.81
N TYR A 362 52.85 8.53 -40.65
CA TYR A 362 52.75 9.60 -41.61
C TYR A 362 54.03 10.46 -41.63
N LEU A 363 54.58 10.84 -40.49
CA LEU A 363 55.85 11.55 -40.37
C LEU A 363 57.01 10.75 -40.99
N GLU A 364 57.05 9.44 -40.73
CA GLU A 364 58.03 8.53 -41.34
C GLU A 364 57.93 8.49 -42.87
N ALA A 365 56.68 8.49 -43.42
CA ALA A 365 56.43 8.47 -44.84
C ALA A 365 56.78 9.79 -45.56
N LEU A 366 56.76 10.92 -44.86
CA LEU A 366 57.15 12.23 -45.38
C LEU A 366 58.64 12.48 -45.38
N ARG A 367 59.40 11.67 -44.64
CA ARG A 367 60.88 11.79 -44.61
C ARG A 367 61.46 10.93 -45.72
N ASP A 368 62.23 11.55 -46.60
CA ASP A 368 62.99 10.84 -47.64
C ASP A 368 63.93 9.80 -47.05
N ASP A 369 64.41 8.86 -47.87
CA ASP A 369 65.34 7.79 -47.44
C ASP A 369 66.62 8.33 -46.79
N ASP A 370 67.05 9.57 -47.10
CA ASP A 370 68.19 10.25 -46.48
C ASP A 370 67.80 11.06 -45.23
N GLY A 371 66.54 10.95 -44.76
CA GLY A 371 66.00 11.57 -43.56
C GLY A 371 65.66 13.05 -43.72
N LYS A 372 65.52 13.60 -44.92
CA LYS A 372 65.11 14.99 -45.15
C LYS A 372 63.65 15.19 -44.85
N PHE A 373 63.31 16.36 -44.30
CA PHE A 373 61.99 16.84 -44.01
C PHE A 373 61.84 18.23 -44.61
N SER A 374 61.16 18.37 -45.77
CA SER A 374 61.10 19.63 -46.53
C SER A 374 60.07 20.60 -45.93
N GLY A 375 60.15 21.85 -46.42
CA GLY A 375 59.13 22.82 -46.07
C GLY A 375 57.71 22.46 -46.53
N GLN A 376 57.57 21.67 -47.64
CA GLN A 376 56.30 21.17 -48.11
C GLN A 376 55.79 20.06 -47.17
N ASP A 377 56.64 19.14 -46.72
CA ASP A 377 56.28 18.07 -45.78
C ASP A 377 55.79 18.64 -44.44
N SER A 378 56.43 19.73 -44.00
CA SER A 378 55.97 20.49 -42.82
C SER A 378 54.59 21.08 -42.98
N GLN A 379 54.27 21.64 -44.16
CA GLN A 379 52.94 22.18 -44.44
C GLN A 379 51.89 21.06 -44.54
N ASP A 380 52.20 19.94 -45.19
CA ASP A 380 51.32 18.78 -45.35
C ASP A 380 51.02 18.14 -44.02
N PHE A 381 52.01 17.96 -43.14
CA PHE A 381 51.81 17.44 -41.79
C PHE A 381 50.99 18.37 -40.90
N LYS A 382 51.23 19.67 -40.96
CA LYS A 382 50.45 20.66 -40.23
C LYS A 382 48.99 20.68 -40.71
N ALA A 383 48.76 20.59 -42.03
CA ALA A 383 47.41 20.51 -42.58
C ALA A 383 46.64 19.27 -42.07
N GLU A 384 47.31 18.14 -41.84
CA GLU A 384 46.73 16.95 -41.26
C GLU A 384 46.30 17.17 -39.78
N LEU A 385 47.16 17.80 -38.97
CA LEU A 385 46.84 18.14 -37.57
C LEU A 385 45.67 19.13 -37.47
N GLN A 386 45.50 20.01 -38.44
CA GLN A 386 44.44 21.05 -38.44
C GLN A 386 43.12 20.52 -39.04
N LYS A 387 43.00 19.28 -39.47
CA LYS A 387 41.73 18.67 -39.86
C LYS A 387 40.74 18.67 -38.69
N MET A 388 39.46 18.82 -39.02
CA MET A 388 38.39 18.88 -38.01
C MET A 388 37.69 17.55 -37.89
N SER A 389 37.48 17.10 -36.64
CA SER A 389 36.51 16.07 -36.28
C SER A 389 35.51 16.69 -35.32
N GLY A 390 34.31 16.95 -35.80
CA GLY A 390 33.28 17.66 -35.05
C GLY A 390 33.70 19.12 -34.75
N ARG A 391 33.92 19.47 -33.49
CA ARG A 391 34.27 20.85 -33.04
C ARG A 391 35.75 21.01 -32.68
N LYS A 392 36.55 19.93 -32.75
CA LYS A 392 37.96 19.92 -32.38
C LYS A 392 38.84 19.62 -33.60
N THR A 393 40.05 20.16 -33.58
CA THR A 393 41.11 19.75 -34.55
C THR A 393 41.65 18.38 -34.14
N TYR A 394 42.28 17.69 -35.10
CA TYR A 394 42.96 16.42 -34.84
C TYR A 394 44.08 16.60 -33.81
N GLU A 395 44.74 17.74 -33.77
CA GLU A 395 45.75 18.10 -32.78
C GLU A 395 45.11 18.18 -31.36
N GLU A 396 43.99 18.93 -31.21
CA GLU A 396 43.26 19.05 -29.93
C GLU A 396 42.70 17.68 -29.44
N ILE A 397 42.44 16.75 -30.37
CA ILE A 397 42.00 15.39 -30.02
C ILE A 397 43.20 14.56 -29.56
N LEU A 398 44.33 14.67 -30.24
CA LEU A 398 45.57 13.94 -29.91
C LEU A 398 46.15 14.43 -28.56
N GLU A 399 46.06 15.73 -28.27
CA GLU A 399 46.48 16.30 -26.95
C GLU A 399 45.82 15.64 -25.76
N GLN A 400 44.62 15.03 -25.92
CA GLN A 400 43.95 14.29 -24.86
C GLN A 400 44.65 12.96 -24.53
N ASN A 401 45.48 12.45 -25.44
CA ASN A 401 46.40 11.35 -25.24
C ASN A 401 47.81 11.93 -24.96
N ASN A 402 48.03 12.38 -23.74
CA ASN A 402 49.22 13.12 -23.34
C ASN A 402 50.52 12.40 -23.76
N ASP A 403 50.62 11.10 -23.48
CA ASP A 403 51.83 10.31 -23.78
C ASP A 403 52.08 10.20 -25.29
N GLY A 404 51.01 10.00 -26.04
CA GLY A 404 51.07 9.93 -27.52
C GLY A 404 51.44 11.28 -28.14
N TYR A 405 50.88 12.38 -27.62
CA TYR A 405 51.19 13.73 -28.09
C TYR A 405 52.62 14.13 -27.79
N VAL A 406 53.13 13.84 -26.59
CA VAL A 406 54.53 14.10 -26.23
C VAL A 406 55.49 13.27 -27.10
N ASN A 407 55.16 12.02 -27.37
CA ASN A 407 55.98 11.16 -28.26
C ASN A 407 56.02 11.75 -29.70
N LEU A 408 54.87 12.14 -30.23
CA LEU A 408 54.81 12.81 -31.52
C LEU A 408 55.58 14.13 -31.53
N ALA A 409 55.46 14.94 -30.50
CA ALA A 409 56.18 16.20 -30.37
C ALA A 409 57.70 16.01 -30.38
N TYR A 410 58.18 14.96 -29.71
CA TYR A 410 59.60 14.61 -29.73
C TYR A 410 60.09 14.24 -31.17
N GLN A 411 59.35 13.36 -31.85
CA GLN A 411 59.71 12.90 -33.18
C GLN A 411 59.60 14.05 -34.20
N LEU A 412 58.62 14.89 -34.12
CA LEU A 412 58.40 16.04 -35.02
C LEU A 412 59.44 17.14 -34.76
N GLY A 413 59.75 17.46 -33.49
CA GLY A 413 60.81 18.37 -33.10
C GLY A 413 62.17 17.91 -33.61
N THR A 414 62.47 16.62 -33.52
CA THR A 414 63.65 15.99 -34.08
C THR A 414 63.70 16.07 -35.63
N ALA A 415 62.56 15.86 -36.30
CA ALA A 415 62.47 15.99 -37.74
C ALA A 415 62.79 17.45 -38.21
N TYR A 416 62.22 18.42 -37.54
CA TYR A 416 62.57 19.83 -37.81
C TYR A 416 63.98 20.19 -37.53
N TYR A 417 64.62 19.65 -36.48
CA TYR A 417 66.01 19.95 -36.11
C TYR A 417 67.02 19.39 -37.14
N PHE A 418 66.76 18.21 -37.69
CA PHE A 418 67.64 17.50 -38.63
C PHE A 418 67.11 17.52 -40.08
N ALA A 419 66.25 18.53 -40.44
CA ALA A 419 65.50 18.58 -41.69
C ALA A 419 66.34 18.45 -42.98
N GLY A 420 67.61 18.74 -42.95
CA GLY A 420 68.48 18.59 -44.10
C GLY A 420 69.07 17.21 -44.33
N GLY A 421 68.76 16.24 -43.46
CA GLY A 421 69.33 14.89 -43.49
C GLY A 421 70.81 14.82 -43.04
N GLY A 422 71.39 13.63 -43.05
CA GLY A 422 72.79 13.39 -42.70
C GLY A 422 73.17 13.62 -41.26
N GLY A 423 72.22 13.73 -40.29
CA GLY A 423 72.44 13.85 -38.88
C GLY A 423 73.05 15.18 -38.41
N LYS A 424 73.13 16.24 -39.24
CA LYS A 424 73.64 17.58 -38.89
C LYS A 424 72.47 18.54 -38.65
N PRO A 425 72.54 19.45 -37.62
CA PRO A 425 71.51 20.46 -37.37
C PRO A 425 71.43 21.48 -38.55
N SER A 426 70.50 21.26 -39.48
CA SER A 426 70.34 22.03 -40.73
C SER A 426 68.92 22.56 -40.93
N GLY A 427 67.97 22.22 -39.98
CA GLY A 427 66.57 22.53 -40.12
C GLY A 427 66.14 23.83 -39.40
N ASP A 428 64.81 23.98 -39.32
CA ASP A 428 64.15 25.13 -38.66
C ASP A 428 64.21 24.97 -37.13
N LYS A 429 65.19 25.64 -36.53
CA LYS A 429 65.42 25.63 -35.07
C LYS A 429 64.29 26.23 -34.25
N ALA A 430 63.51 27.17 -34.84
CA ALA A 430 62.40 27.77 -34.10
C ALA A 430 61.24 26.82 -34.00
N LEU A 431 60.84 26.15 -35.09
CA LEU A 431 59.84 25.10 -35.09
C LEU A 431 60.27 23.92 -34.26
N ALA A 432 61.51 23.49 -34.37
CA ALA A 432 62.06 22.41 -33.53
C ALA A 432 61.94 22.76 -32.04
N SER A 433 62.30 23.98 -31.64
CA SER A 433 62.21 24.44 -30.27
C SER A 433 60.72 24.45 -29.74
N THR A 434 59.79 24.85 -30.59
CA THR A 434 58.34 24.82 -30.22
C THR A 434 57.86 23.42 -29.87
N TRP A 435 58.15 22.41 -30.72
CA TRP A 435 57.75 21.03 -30.45
C TRP A 435 58.54 20.39 -29.26
N LEU A 436 59.83 20.63 -29.17
CA LEU A 436 60.64 20.12 -28.08
C LEU A 436 60.34 20.76 -26.73
N SER A 437 59.76 21.98 -26.69
CA SER A 437 59.29 22.58 -25.46
C SER A 437 58.12 21.85 -24.81
N ILE A 438 57.23 21.21 -25.63
CA ILE A 438 56.16 20.36 -25.17
C ILE A 438 56.74 19.14 -24.40
N VAL A 439 57.79 18.56 -24.93
CA VAL A 439 58.47 17.42 -24.29
C VAL A 439 59.14 17.87 -22.99
N ALA A 440 59.79 19.04 -22.98
CA ALA A 440 60.46 19.58 -21.79
C ALA A 440 59.45 19.90 -20.67
N GLN A 441 58.25 20.42 -21.04
CA GLN A 441 57.19 20.70 -20.09
C GLN A 441 56.63 19.42 -19.46
N SER A 442 56.42 18.35 -20.24
CA SER A 442 55.89 17.10 -19.72
C SER A 442 56.83 16.42 -18.71
N VAL A 443 58.19 16.55 -18.91
CA VAL A 443 59.19 16.02 -17.98
C VAL A 443 59.22 16.80 -16.67
N LEU A 444 58.88 18.10 -16.71
CA LEU A 444 58.77 18.95 -15.51
C LEU A 444 57.51 18.60 -14.68
N ASP A 445 56.39 18.34 -15.36
CA ASP A 445 55.09 17.98 -14.73
C ASP A 445 55.17 16.58 -14.07
N ASP A 446 55.96 15.67 -14.59
CA ASP A 446 56.20 14.31 -13.97
C ASP A 446 57.13 14.31 -12.74
N THR A 447 57.75 15.45 -12.42
CA THR A 447 58.70 15.62 -11.33
C THR A 447 58.13 16.39 -10.13
N GLU A 448 56.93 16.93 -10.20
CA GLU A 448 56.18 17.50 -9.10
C GLU A 448 55.11 16.53 -8.55
#